data_8980d34270893a2584737fb2f95971d0
#
_entry.id   8980d34270893a2584737fb2f95971d0
#
_cell.length_a   1.000
_cell.length_b   1.000
_cell.length_c   1.000
_cell.angle_alpha   90.00
_cell.angle_beta   90.00
_cell.angle_gamma   90.00
#
_symmetry.space_group_name_H-M   'P 1'
#
loop_
_entity.id
_entity.type
_entity.pdbx_description
1 polymer ?
#
loop_
_entity_poly.entity_id
_entity_poly.type
_entity_poly.pdbx_seq_one_letter_code
_entity_poly.pdbx_strand_id
1 'polypeptide(L)'
;MLKQKRLLLESPVTSLLVIGAIYLLPSLSLYFVSEDLKFALMLEGQRFLESLKNIWFPAAEFLNQGGLFRPIVSTINLVDYSLWGLNAFGYHLTNTVIHLINILLVYYLSLRLFKSSSVSVLCSLLFLFHPILASSVYWISGRTDMIACSFYLLSMIMCSKYLSSSETKYFILSQISFFAALLSKEISITLPLANVWLILYYKRALKQEIDIKAMLTRFIAYSVLVVALFLFYRLFIFGHNPFIIDDIYNIGGFYHLFINAIKIASYLTIPFGHQSFEMLVYDYKLYLIIVLIPISIRIIYMVYSHRKDLFKEIILFALMLISTLPLFKLAMRWYMYIPAVFFSMLVARVIYSKWGTGNVPRVIISIYLTANILGGLLQYRIWLNNSQINRDLVNQLVDKIEEESTVDTFIILNFPAKINRTATFVAGFEDLIALKISNRTKRVLRPVNIVHQMDMFPTDINPDGSSIIINACESSSYCLLGTSEQRLGLEKLGPGDIIKTDVSNIRIEKVNSSGQAVRVSVFMHENFEKENTLYLYFDEREREYKKFNI
;
A
#
# COMPACT_ATOMS: atom_id res chain seq x y z
N MET A 1 27.19 1.29 -35.88
CA MET A 1 26.76 1.95 -34.66
C MET A 1 25.37 2.63 -34.73
N LEU A 2 25.07 3.45 -35.72
CA LEU A 2 23.75 4.12 -35.84
C LEU A 2 22.58 3.13 -36.10
N LYS A 3 22.78 2.09 -36.90
CA LYS A 3 21.77 1.02 -37.11
C LYS A 3 21.48 0.21 -35.82
N GLN A 4 22.50 -0.08 -35.00
CA GLN A 4 22.33 -0.78 -33.72
C GLN A 4 21.63 0.12 -32.68
N LYS A 5 21.93 1.43 -32.64
CA LYS A 5 21.21 2.38 -31.76
C LYS A 5 19.73 2.53 -32.14
N ARG A 6 19.42 2.50 -33.46
CA ARG A 6 18.03 2.53 -33.95
C ARG A 6 17.25 1.26 -33.54
N LEU A 7 17.88 0.08 -33.66
CA LEU A 7 17.31 -1.21 -33.27
C LEU A 7 17.02 -1.30 -31.75
N LEU A 8 17.84 -0.66 -30.91
CA LEU A 8 17.62 -0.64 -29.46
C LEU A 8 16.42 0.25 -29.07
N LEU A 9 16.22 1.39 -29.74
CA LEU A 9 15.07 2.28 -29.53
C LEU A 9 13.74 1.74 -30.11
N GLU A 10 13.84 0.82 -31.09
CA GLU A 10 12.68 0.17 -31.72
C GLU A 10 12.19 -1.06 -30.93
N SER A 11 12.88 -1.48 -29.84
CA SER A 11 12.44 -2.61 -29.06
C SER A 11 11.28 -2.18 -28.12
N PRO A 12 10.17 -2.92 -28.08
CA PRO A 12 9.05 -2.61 -27.19
C PRO A 12 9.45 -2.51 -25.71
N VAL A 13 10.42 -3.31 -25.29
CA VAL A 13 10.95 -3.32 -23.92
C VAL A 13 11.66 -2.00 -23.59
N THR A 14 12.54 -1.53 -24.47
CA THR A 14 13.26 -0.27 -24.29
C THR A 14 12.29 0.91 -24.26
N SER A 15 11.30 0.93 -25.17
CA SER A 15 10.28 1.98 -25.20
C SER A 15 9.46 2.01 -23.91
N LEU A 16 9.04 0.86 -23.38
CA LEU A 16 8.30 0.77 -22.11
C LEU A 16 9.14 1.27 -20.93
N LEU A 17 10.42 0.92 -20.87
CA LEU A 17 11.33 1.38 -19.82
C LEU A 17 11.54 2.89 -19.88
N VAL A 18 11.77 3.45 -21.07
CA VAL A 18 11.98 4.90 -21.25
C VAL A 18 10.71 5.68 -20.88
N ILE A 19 9.55 5.28 -21.41
CA ILE A 19 8.27 5.93 -21.11
C ILE A 19 7.97 5.84 -19.60
N GLY A 20 8.16 4.64 -19.02
CA GLY A 20 7.94 4.43 -17.59
C GLY A 20 8.89 5.25 -16.73
N ALA A 21 10.18 5.29 -17.06
CA ALA A 21 11.15 6.10 -16.33
C ALA A 21 10.82 7.60 -16.39
N ILE A 22 10.47 8.13 -17.56
CA ILE A 22 10.07 9.55 -17.71
C ILE A 22 8.82 9.84 -16.90
N TYR A 23 7.80 8.99 -16.95
CA TYR A 23 6.54 9.17 -16.22
C TYR A 23 6.72 9.13 -14.71
N LEU A 24 7.61 8.26 -14.22
CA LEU A 24 7.86 8.05 -12.80
C LEU A 24 8.95 8.96 -12.21
N LEU A 25 9.75 9.63 -13.05
CA LEU A 25 10.85 10.49 -12.61
C LEU A 25 10.44 11.53 -11.54
N PRO A 26 9.26 12.18 -11.63
CA PRO A 26 8.82 13.12 -10.61
C PRO A 26 8.66 12.50 -9.22
N SER A 27 8.36 11.20 -9.10
CA SER A 27 8.19 10.53 -7.81
C SER A 27 9.45 10.55 -6.95
N LEU A 28 10.63 10.70 -7.55
CA LEU A 28 11.91 10.75 -6.84
C LEU A 28 12.07 11.98 -5.95
N SER A 29 11.24 13.02 -6.13
CA SER A 29 11.23 14.23 -5.30
C SER A 29 10.35 14.12 -4.06
N LEU A 30 9.57 13.05 -3.93
CA LEU A 30 8.66 12.87 -2.80
C LEU A 30 9.44 12.63 -1.50
N TYR A 31 8.82 13.02 -0.39
CA TYR A 31 9.33 12.81 0.96
C TYR A 31 8.60 11.63 1.63
N PHE A 32 9.06 11.22 2.78
CA PHE A 32 8.41 10.22 3.61
C PHE A 32 7.01 10.65 4.04
N VAL A 33 6.09 9.70 4.08
CA VAL A 33 4.70 9.91 4.52
C VAL A 33 4.21 8.71 5.32
N SER A 34 3.22 8.94 6.18
CA SER A 34 2.56 7.88 6.95
C SER A 34 3.54 7.09 7.83
N GLU A 35 3.73 5.80 7.58
CA GLU A 35 4.56 4.87 8.36
C GLU A 35 5.87 4.48 7.64
N ASP A 36 6.29 5.26 6.65
CA ASP A 36 7.42 4.90 5.77
C ASP A 36 8.73 4.64 6.52
N LEU A 37 8.94 5.31 7.64
CA LEU A 37 10.17 5.19 8.44
C LEU A 37 10.07 4.20 9.60
N LYS A 38 8.87 3.69 9.93
CA LYS A 38 8.72 2.76 11.04
C LYS A 38 9.70 1.58 10.97
N PHE A 39 9.95 1.05 9.77
CA PHE A 39 10.87 -0.06 9.56
C PHE A 39 12.35 0.36 9.59
N ALA A 40 12.66 1.57 9.11
CA ALA A 40 14.04 2.09 9.11
C ALA A 40 14.55 2.30 10.54
N LEU A 41 13.69 2.83 11.40
CA LEU A 41 14.01 3.17 12.78
C LEU A 41 14.22 1.94 13.66
N MET A 42 13.51 0.85 13.42
CA MET A 42 13.70 -0.43 14.11
C MET A 42 15.10 -1.05 13.87
N LEU A 43 15.79 -0.59 12.84
CA LEU A 43 17.09 -1.14 12.40
C LEU A 43 18.27 -0.23 12.77
N GLU A 44 17.99 0.91 13.39
CA GLU A 44 19.02 1.87 13.76
C GLU A 44 19.93 1.33 14.84
N GLY A 45 21.22 1.63 14.70
CA GLY A 45 22.25 1.20 15.66
C GLY A 45 22.64 -0.29 15.58
N GLN A 46 21.92 -1.10 14.80
CA GLN A 46 22.22 -2.52 14.61
C GLN A 46 23.18 -2.74 13.42
N ARG A 47 23.99 -3.80 13.51
CA ARG A 47 24.81 -4.23 12.38
C ARG A 47 23.92 -4.86 11.30
N PHE A 48 24.22 -4.62 10.03
CA PHE A 48 23.43 -5.12 8.89
C PHE A 48 23.07 -6.62 9.00
N LEU A 49 24.04 -7.47 9.33
CA LEU A 49 23.82 -8.92 9.46
C LEU A 49 22.91 -9.28 10.65
N GLU A 50 23.01 -8.53 11.73
CA GLU A 50 22.14 -8.70 12.90
C GLU A 50 20.71 -8.29 12.58
N SER A 51 20.53 -7.14 11.95
CA SER A 51 19.22 -6.71 11.45
C SER A 51 18.62 -7.72 10.47
N LEU A 52 19.41 -8.24 9.55
CA LEU A 52 18.96 -9.27 8.61
C LEU A 52 18.52 -10.55 9.34
N LYS A 53 19.29 -10.99 10.35
CA LYS A 53 18.90 -12.13 11.19
C LYS A 53 17.59 -11.85 11.93
N ASN A 54 17.42 -10.67 12.51
CA ASN A 54 16.21 -10.29 13.24
C ASN A 54 14.98 -10.16 12.31
N ILE A 55 15.15 -9.76 11.05
CA ILE A 55 14.08 -9.73 10.05
C ILE A 55 13.57 -11.14 9.74
N TRP A 56 14.49 -12.11 9.58
CA TRP A 56 14.10 -13.48 9.22
C TRP A 56 13.77 -14.36 10.42
N PHE A 57 14.34 -14.06 11.58
CA PHE A 57 14.15 -14.80 12.84
C PHE A 57 13.96 -13.80 13.98
N PRO A 58 12.83 -13.05 14.00
CA PRO A 58 12.59 -12.05 15.02
C PRO A 58 12.45 -12.65 16.41
N ALA A 59 12.99 -11.98 17.42
CA ALA A 59 12.71 -12.31 18.81
C ALA A 59 11.25 -12.00 19.17
N ALA A 60 10.69 -12.70 20.18
CA ALA A 60 9.28 -12.57 20.57
C ALA A 60 8.86 -11.12 20.89
N GLU A 61 9.76 -10.30 21.38
CA GLU A 61 9.53 -8.89 21.71
C GLU A 61 9.23 -8.03 20.47
N PHE A 62 9.83 -8.34 19.31
CA PHE A 62 9.56 -7.66 18.04
C PHE A 62 8.20 -8.02 17.44
N LEU A 63 7.67 -9.18 17.76
CA LEU A 63 6.42 -9.71 17.22
C LEU A 63 5.19 -9.05 17.87
N ASN A 64 5.33 -8.56 19.10
CA ASN A 64 4.26 -7.90 19.85
C ASN A 64 3.94 -6.47 19.34
N GLN A 65 4.74 -5.94 18.43
CA GLN A 65 4.60 -4.57 17.90
C GLN A 65 3.76 -4.45 16.62
N GLY A 66 2.82 -5.37 16.36
CA GLY A 66 1.88 -5.25 15.23
C GLY A 66 2.06 -6.21 14.06
N GLY A 67 2.62 -7.38 14.29
CA GLY A 67 2.32 -8.65 13.64
C GLY A 67 2.48 -8.87 12.14
N LEU A 68 2.95 -7.95 11.33
CA LEU A 68 3.11 -8.17 9.88
C LEU A 68 4.49 -8.77 9.56
N PHE A 69 4.50 -10.09 9.35
CA PHE A 69 5.72 -10.81 8.99
C PHE A 69 5.93 -10.88 7.46
N ARG A 70 6.77 -10.01 6.92
CA ARG A 70 7.07 -9.87 5.48
C ARG A 70 8.58 -9.73 5.23
N PRO A 71 9.35 -10.78 5.48
CA PRO A 71 10.82 -10.70 5.56
C PRO A 71 11.48 -10.22 4.26
N ILE A 72 10.94 -10.52 3.09
CA ILE A 72 11.49 -10.01 1.82
C ILE A 72 11.34 -8.49 1.73
N VAL A 73 10.18 -7.94 2.09
CA VAL A 73 9.95 -6.49 2.08
C VAL A 73 10.85 -5.79 3.09
N SER A 74 10.93 -6.33 4.31
CA SER A 74 11.80 -5.80 5.37
C SER A 74 13.28 -5.86 4.99
N THR A 75 13.71 -6.89 4.25
CA THR A 75 15.07 -6.99 3.73
C THR A 75 15.37 -5.87 2.71
N ILE A 76 14.43 -5.58 1.81
CA ILE A 76 14.59 -4.47 0.86
C ILE A 76 14.62 -3.12 1.59
N ASN A 77 13.79 -2.95 2.63
CA ASN A 77 13.83 -1.75 3.46
C ASN A 77 15.16 -1.60 4.21
N LEU A 78 15.74 -2.71 4.72
CA LEU A 78 17.06 -2.70 5.34
C LEU A 78 18.16 -2.29 4.34
N VAL A 79 18.11 -2.80 3.11
CA VAL A 79 19.05 -2.41 2.04
C VAL A 79 18.91 -0.92 1.73
N ASP A 80 17.69 -0.42 1.55
CA ASP A 80 17.43 1.00 1.30
C ASP A 80 17.96 1.87 2.46
N TYR A 81 17.70 1.49 3.71
CA TYR A 81 18.21 2.22 4.88
C TYR A 81 19.73 2.23 4.93
N SER A 82 20.37 1.10 4.64
CA SER A 82 21.82 0.98 4.65
C SER A 82 22.50 1.82 3.56
N LEU A 83 21.84 2.02 2.41
CA LEU A 83 22.36 2.79 1.28
C LEU A 83 22.02 4.28 1.37
N TRP A 84 20.83 4.62 1.81
CA TRP A 84 20.24 5.95 1.69
C TRP A 84 20.00 6.66 3.02
N GLY A 85 20.03 5.92 4.17
CA GLY A 85 19.71 6.47 5.48
C GLY A 85 18.35 7.18 5.48
N LEU A 86 18.33 8.45 5.84
CA LEU A 86 17.13 9.30 5.87
C LEU A 86 16.88 10.08 4.55
N ASN A 87 17.47 9.65 3.43
CA ASN A 87 17.24 10.26 2.13
C ASN A 87 16.11 9.54 1.39
N ALA A 88 14.91 10.15 1.35
CA ALA A 88 13.72 9.59 0.73
C ALA A 88 13.89 9.28 -0.78
N PHE A 89 14.76 10.01 -1.48
CA PHE A 89 15.05 9.80 -2.90
C PHE A 89 15.36 8.33 -3.23
N GLY A 90 16.21 7.70 -2.43
CA GLY A 90 16.64 6.31 -2.69
C GLY A 90 15.51 5.30 -2.54
N TYR A 91 14.63 5.48 -1.57
CA TYR A 91 13.47 4.62 -1.37
C TYR A 91 12.47 4.73 -2.52
N HIS A 92 12.22 5.96 -3.02
CA HIS A 92 11.39 6.16 -4.20
C HIS A 92 12.05 5.63 -5.48
N LEU A 93 13.39 5.68 -5.57
CA LEU A 93 14.13 5.05 -6.67
C LEU A 93 13.90 3.54 -6.67
N THR A 94 14.02 2.88 -5.52
CA THR A 94 13.74 1.45 -5.37
C THR A 94 12.31 1.11 -5.80
N ASN A 95 11.30 1.90 -5.35
CA ASN A 95 9.90 1.73 -5.75
C ASN A 95 9.73 1.88 -7.27
N THR A 96 10.38 2.88 -7.86
CA THR A 96 10.36 3.12 -9.31
C THR A 96 10.92 1.93 -10.07
N VAL A 97 12.07 1.40 -9.64
CA VAL A 97 12.71 0.22 -10.27
C VAL A 97 11.81 -1.02 -10.16
N ILE A 98 11.23 -1.29 -8.99
CA ILE A 98 10.31 -2.42 -8.80
C ILE A 98 9.08 -2.28 -9.73
N HIS A 99 8.53 -1.06 -9.86
CA HIS A 99 7.39 -0.83 -10.75
C HIS A 99 7.76 -1.03 -12.22
N LEU A 100 8.93 -0.56 -12.66
CA LEU A 100 9.44 -0.81 -14.02
C LEU A 100 9.63 -2.32 -14.30
N ILE A 101 10.14 -3.08 -13.34
CA ILE A 101 10.21 -4.54 -13.43
C ILE A 101 8.80 -5.14 -13.60
N ASN A 102 7.82 -4.69 -12.83
CA ASN A 102 6.45 -5.18 -12.94
C ASN A 102 5.82 -4.86 -14.31
N ILE A 103 6.07 -3.69 -14.87
CA ILE A 103 5.64 -3.32 -16.24
C ILE A 103 6.18 -4.33 -17.26
N LEU A 104 7.46 -4.70 -17.13
CA LEU A 104 8.06 -5.72 -18.01
C LEU A 104 7.47 -7.11 -17.77
N LEU A 105 7.20 -7.48 -16.52
CA LEU A 105 6.56 -8.77 -16.20
C LEU A 105 5.14 -8.85 -16.78
N VAL A 106 4.38 -7.74 -16.74
CA VAL A 106 3.07 -7.63 -17.41
C VAL A 106 3.23 -7.79 -18.93
N TYR A 107 4.23 -7.14 -19.54
CA TYR A 107 4.53 -7.31 -20.96
C TYR A 107 4.81 -8.77 -21.31
N TYR A 108 5.71 -9.43 -20.57
CA TYR A 108 6.09 -10.81 -20.86
C TYR A 108 4.95 -11.80 -20.61
N LEU A 109 4.17 -11.64 -19.53
CA LEU A 109 3.01 -12.51 -19.28
C LEU A 109 1.96 -12.34 -20.39
N SER A 110 1.60 -11.11 -20.74
CA SER A 110 0.64 -10.84 -21.81
C SER A 110 1.11 -11.32 -23.17
N LEU A 111 2.42 -11.20 -23.49
CA LEU A 111 3.00 -11.72 -24.72
C LEU A 111 2.88 -13.25 -24.80
N ARG A 112 3.05 -13.94 -23.69
CA ARG A 112 2.85 -15.40 -23.64
C ARG A 112 1.39 -15.79 -23.84
N LEU A 113 0.45 -15.00 -23.31
CA LEU A 113 -0.99 -15.29 -23.41
C LEU A 113 -1.57 -14.90 -24.77
N PHE A 114 -1.23 -13.73 -25.28
CA PHE A 114 -1.86 -13.18 -26.50
C PHE A 114 -1.08 -13.41 -27.78
N LYS A 115 0.22 -13.73 -27.67
CA LYS A 115 1.13 -13.91 -28.81
C LYS A 115 1.20 -12.67 -29.74
N SER A 116 0.97 -11.47 -29.18
CA SER A 116 0.96 -10.20 -29.90
C SER A 116 1.71 -9.14 -29.10
N SER A 117 2.79 -8.63 -29.67
CA SER A 117 3.62 -7.58 -29.04
C SER A 117 2.82 -6.28 -28.85
N SER A 118 2.01 -5.89 -29.85
CA SER A 118 1.21 -4.66 -29.76
C SER A 118 0.17 -4.70 -28.62
N VAL A 119 -0.51 -5.86 -28.46
CA VAL A 119 -1.46 -6.04 -27.34
C VAL A 119 -0.71 -6.02 -26.01
N SER A 120 0.48 -6.63 -25.96
CA SER A 120 1.29 -6.70 -24.73
C SER A 120 1.83 -5.34 -24.32
N VAL A 121 2.24 -4.51 -25.27
CA VAL A 121 2.61 -3.11 -25.02
C VAL A 121 1.41 -2.34 -24.48
N LEU A 122 0.22 -2.51 -25.07
CA LEU A 122 -0.99 -1.86 -24.57
C LEU A 122 -1.34 -2.29 -23.15
N CYS A 123 -1.24 -3.59 -22.81
CA CYS A 123 -1.42 -4.07 -21.43
C CYS A 123 -0.48 -3.35 -20.45
N SER A 124 0.80 -3.24 -20.82
CA SER A 124 1.82 -2.62 -19.99
C SER A 124 1.62 -1.10 -19.85
N LEU A 125 1.20 -0.41 -20.91
CA LEU A 125 0.89 1.03 -20.83
C LEU A 125 -0.38 1.31 -20.02
N LEU A 126 -1.43 0.50 -20.16
CA LEU A 126 -2.62 0.60 -19.34
C LEU A 126 -2.31 0.35 -17.86
N PHE A 127 -1.41 -0.59 -17.57
CA PHE A 127 -0.94 -0.82 -16.21
C PHE A 127 -0.08 0.34 -15.71
N LEU A 128 0.92 0.78 -16.49
CA LEU A 128 1.80 1.90 -16.11
C LEU A 128 1.01 3.16 -15.73
N PHE A 129 0.05 3.54 -16.55
CA PHE A 129 -0.67 4.81 -16.38
C PHE A 129 -1.91 4.70 -15.48
N HIS A 130 -2.21 3.52 -14.91
CA HIS A 130 -3.41 3.36 -14.09
C HIS A 130 -3.30 4.15 -12.78
N PRO A 131 -4.17 5.15 -12.51
CA PRO A 131 -4.03 6.06 -11.37
C PRO A 131 -4.08 5.38 -10.01
N ILE A 132 -4.74 4.22 -9.90
CA ILE A 132 -4.84 3.47 -8.64
C ILE A 132 -3.47 3.01 -8.14
N LEU A 133 -2.52 2.81 -9.04
CA LEU A 133 -1.16 2.33 -8.71
C LEU A 133 -0.34 3.39 -7.97
N ALA A 134 -0.73 4.66 -8.07
CA ALA A 134 -0.09 5.76 -7.33
C ALA A 134 0.02 5.47 -5.83
N SER A 135 -1.02 4.84 -5.25
CA SER A 135 -1.03 4.47 -3.82
C SER A 135 0.01 3.41 -3.45
N SER A 136 0.50 2.62 -4.39
CA SER A 136 1.55 1.63 -4.15
C SER A 136 2.92 2.14 -4.58
N VAL A 137 3.00 2.98 -5.61
CA VAL A 137 4.25 3.46 -6.21
C VAL A 137 4.81 4.67 -5.46
N TYR A 138 3.94 5.64 -5.11
CA TYR A 138 4.36 6.90 -4.45
C TYR A 138 4.43 6.78 -2.94
N TRP A 139 3.81 5.79 -2.34
CA TRP A 139 3.95 5.45 -0.93
C TRP A 139 5.05 4.39 -0.76
N ILE A 140 6.08 4.69 0.03
CA ILE A 140 7.22 3.76 0.20
C ILE A 140 6.74 2.44 0.80
N SER A 141 5.92 2.47 1.84
CA SER A 141 5.35 1.26 2.46
C SER A 141 4.42 0.47 1.53
N GLY A 142 3.88 1.13 0.50
CA GLY A 142 3.08 0.51 -0.57
C GLY A 142 3.86 -0.49 -1.44
N ARG A 143 5.21 -0.50 -1.37
CA ARG A 143 6.08 -1.46 -2.09
C ARG A 143 5.76 -2.93 -1.81
N THR A 144 5.14 -3.20 -0.67
CA THR A 144 4.70 -4.54 -0.28
C THR A 144 3.86 -5.20 -1.37
N ASP A 145 2.90 -4.45 -1.94
CA ASP A 145 2.05 -4.93 -3.04
C ASP A 145 2.83 -5.09 -4.35
N MET A 146 3.77 -4.20 -4.62
CA MET A 146 4.60 -4.24 -5.82
C MET A 146 5.54 -5.44 -5.81
N ILE A 147 6.22 -5.72 -4.69
CA ILE A 147 7.14 -6.86 -4.53
C ILE A 147 6.37 -8.17 -4.64
N ALA A 148 5.23 -8.28 -3.94
CA ALA A 148 4.35 -9.45 -4.04
C ALA A 148 3.90 -9.67 -5.50
N CYS A 149 3.52 -8.61 -6.22
CA CYS A 149 3.16 -8.67 -7.63
C CYS A 149 4.31 -9.15 -8.52
N SER A 150 5.55 -8.70 -8.26
CA SER A 150 6.73 -9.16 -9.02
C SER A 150 6.86 -10.68 -8.96
N PHE A 151 6.80 -11.26 -7.77
CA PHE A 151 6.90 -12.70 -7.59
C PHE A 151 5.65 -13.45 -8.04
N TYR A 152 4.46 -12.85 -7.90
CA TYR A 152 3.21 -13.40 -8.41
C TYR A 152 3.26 -13.57 -9.94
N LEU A 153 3.64 -12.52 -10.65
CA LEU A 153 3.77 -12.54 -12.11
C LEU A 153 4.91 -13.45 -12.56
N LEU A 154 6.04 -13.46 -11.86
CA LEU A 154 7.16 -14.36 -12.16
C LEU A 154 6.73 -15.82 -12.03
N SER A 155 6.00 -16.19 -10.98
CA SER A 155 5.44 -17.52 -10.81
C SER A 155 4.52 -17.90 -11.98
N MET A 156 3.61 -17.01 -12.40
CA MET A 156 2.73 -17.25 -13.56
C MET A 156 3.50 -17.38 -14.87
N ILE A 157 4.55 -16.57 -15.09
CA ILE A 157 5.41 -16.66 -16.26
C ILE A 157 6.16 -18.00 -16.27
N MET A 158 6.71 -18.43 -15.13
CA MET A 158 7.40 -19.71 -15.02
C MET A 158 6.42 -20.89 -15.19
N CYS A 159 5.22 -20.81 -14.59
CA CYS A 159 4.14 -21.77 -14.85
C CYS A 159 3.84 -21.87 -16.37
N SER A 160 3.68 -20.73 -17.03
CA SER A 160 3.41 -20.69 -18.47
C SER A 160 4.55 -21.26 -19.31
N LYS A 161 5.81 -21.07 -18.90
CA LYS A 161 6.98 -21.72 -19.55
C LYS A 161 6.96 -23.24 -19.38
N TYR A 162 6.68 -23.69 -18.15
CA TYR A 162 6.54 -25.11 -17.87
C TYR A 162 5.45 -25.76 -18.74
N LEU A 163 4.28 -25.13 -18.86
CA LEU A 163 3.19 -25.61 -19.71
C LEU A 163 3.57 -25.73 -21.19
N SER A 164 4.53 -24.94 -21.64
CA SER A 164 4.97 -24.94 -23.05
C SER A 164 6.16 -25.85 -23.33
N SER A 165 7.07 -26.06 -22.36
CA SER A 165 8.33 -26.81 -22.58
C SER A 165 8.42 -28.13 -21.81
N SER A 166 7.55 -28.33 -20.81
CA SER A 166 7.57 -29.45 -19.86
C SER A 166 8.87 -29.56 -19.04
N GLU A 167 9.73 -28.54 -19.05
CA GLU A 167 10.99 -28.53 -18.31
C GLU A 167 10.75 -28.27 -16.81
N THR A 168 11.10 -29.26 -15.96
CA THR A 168 10.89 -29.24 -14.51
C THR A 168 11.48 -28.01 -13.81
N LYS A 169 12.56 -27.42 -14.32
CA LYS A 169 13.14 -26.20 -13.76
C LYS A 169 12.15 -25.04 -13.68
N TYR A 170 11.28 -24.88 -14.68
CA TYR A 170 10.27 -23.81 -14.68
C TYR A 170 9.14 -24.08 -13.68
N PHE A 171 8.82 -25.33 -13.46
CA PHE A 171 7.88 -25.71 -12.39
C PHE A 171 8.44 -25.34 -11.02
N ILE A 172 9.71 -25.73 -10.73
CA ILE A 172 10.38 -25.41 -9.47
C ILE A 172 10.47 -23.90 -9.28
N LEU A 173 10.90 -23.15 -10.29
CA LEU A 173 10.98 -21.68 -10.25
C LEU A 173 9.61 -21.03 -10.01
N SER A 174 8.52 -21.60 -10.55
CA SER A 174 7.16 -21.15 -10.26
C SER A 174 6.81 -21.30 -8.79
N GLN A 175 7.14 -22.44 -8.16
CA GLN A 175 6.86 -22.69 -6.75
C GLN A 175 7.74 -21.83 -5.82
N ILE A 176 9.03 -21.64 -6.13
CA ILE A 176 9.93 -20.76 -5.40
C ILE A 176 9.41 -19.30 -5.46
N SER A 177 8.98 -18.85 -6.64
CA SER A 177 8.40 -17.51 -6.79
C SER A 177 7.09 -17.37 -6.02
N PHE A 178 6.28 -18.43 -5.93
CA PHE A 178 5.07 -18.44 -5.11
C PHE A 178 5.41 -18.30 -3.62
N PHE A 179 6.39 -19.04 -3.12
CA PHE A 179 6.85 -18.91 -1.74
C PHE A 179 7.36 -17.49 -1.44
N ALA A 180 8.17 -16.92 -2.34
CA ALA A 180 8.63 -15.54 -2.22
C ALA A 180 7.49 -14.51 -2.25
N ALA A 181 6.45 -14.74 -3.05
CA ALA A 181 5.27 -13.89 -3.06
C ALA A 181 4.53 -13.92 -1.70
N LEU A 182 4.39 -15.10 -1.07
CA LEU A 182 3.82 -15.26 0.28
C LEU A 182 4.65 -14.56 1.35
N LEU A 183 5.99 -14.66 1.27
CA LEU A 183 6.92 -13.96 2.19
C LEU A 183 6.96 -12.45 1.96
N SER A 184 6.35 -11.95 0.88
CA SER A 184 6.19 -10.53 0.59
C SER A 184 4.83 -10.01 1.03
N LYS A 185 3.76 -10.76 0.75
CA LYS A 185 2.38 -10.40 1.17
C LYS A 185 1.43 -11.58 1.10
N GLU A 186 0.59 -11.71 2.11
CA GLU A 186 -0.35 -12.81 2.33
C GLU A 186 -1.42 -12.93 1.23
N ILE A 187 -1.75 -11.84 0.53
CA ILE A 187 -2.68 -11.83 -0.61
C ILE A 187 -2.27 -12.81 -1.72
N SER A 188 -0.99 -13.14 -1.78
CA SER A 188 -0.43 -14.08 -2.75
C SER A 188 -0.94 -15.52 -2.60
N ILE A 189 -1.68 -15.82 -1.52
CA ILE A 189 -2.36 -17.11 -1.32
C ILE A 189 -3.34 -17.44 -2.47
N THR A 190 -3.76 -16.44 -3.24
CA THR A 190 -4.62 -16.64 -4.43
C THR A 190 -3.90 -17.19 -5.65
N LEU A 191 -2.56 -17.21 -5.65
CA LEU A 191 -1.75 -17.61 -6.81
C LEU A 191 -1.96 -19.06 -7.28
N PRO A 192 -2.12 -20.08 -6.40
CA PRO A 192 -2.45 -21.43 -6.84
C PRO A 192 -3.71 -21.48 -7.70
N LEU A 193 -4.76 -20.77 -7.27
CA LEU A 193 -6.01 -20.69 -8.03
C LEU A 193 -5.82 -19.97 -9.36
N ALA A 194 -5.02 -18.88 -9.39
CA ALA A 194 -4.67 -18.20 -10.64
C ALA A 194 -3.89 -19.12 -11.60
N ASN A 195 -2.98 -19.95 -11.11
CA ASN A 195 -2.26 -20.92 -11.92
C ASN A 195 -3.19 -22.04 -12.49
N VAL A 196 -4.19 -22.48 -11.73
CA VAL A 196 -5.25 -23.38 -12.23
C VAL A 196 -5.95 -22.76 -13.45
N TRP A 197 -6.37 -21.50 -13.35
CA TRP A 197 -6.99 -20.78 -14.47
C TRP A 197 -6.04 -20.57 -15.64
N LEU A 198 -4.75 -20.38 -15.39
CA LEU A 198 -3.72 -20.32 -16.42
C LEU A 198 -3.56 -21.66 -17.16
N ILE A 199 -3.60 -22.80 -16.45
CA ILE A 199 -3.57 -24.16 -17.05
C ILE A 199 -4.79 -24.33 -17.96
N LEU A 200 -5.98 -23.94 -17.52
CA LEU A 200 -7.20 -23.99 -18.31
C LEU A 200 -7.12 -23.10 -19.56
N TYR A 201 -6.51 -21.91 -19.42
CA TYR A 201 -6.24 -21.01 -20.54
C TYR A 201 -5.37 -21.69 -21.61
N TYR A 202 -4.25 -22.30 -21.20
CA TYR A 202 -3.34 -23.00 -22.10
C TYR A 202 -4.03 -24.17 -22.81
N LYS A 203 -4.80 -24.97 -22.08
CA LYS A 203 -5.53 -26.11 -22.67
C LYS A 203 -6.59 -25.69 -23.68
N ARG A 204 -7.47 -24.76 -23.29
CA ARG A 204 -8.67 -24.44 -24.09
C ARG A 204 -8.44 -23.30 -25.09
N ALA A 205 -7.78 -22.21 -24.65
CA ALA A 205 -7.61 -21.02 -25.48
C ALA A 205 -6.42 -21.15 -26.44
N LEU A 206 -5.33 -21.79 -26.03
CA LEU A 206 -4.15 -22.03 -26.87
C LEU A 206 -4.13 -23.44 -27.48
N LYS A 207 -5.14 -24.27 -27.18
CA LYS A 207 -5.32 -25.63 -27.73
C LYS A 207 -4.09 -26.54 -27.53
N GLN A 208 -3.36 -26.36 -26.42
CA GLN A 208 -2.23 -27.23 -26.10
C GLN A 208 -2.71 -28.60 -25.59
N GLU A 209 -2.01 -29.65 -26.00
CA GLU A 209 -2.23 -30.99 -25.47
C GLU A 209 -1.60 -31.08 -24.07
N ILE A 210 -2.43 -30.91 -23.04
CA ILE A 210 -2.05 -30.98 -21.64
C ILE A 210 -2.92 -32.05 -20.97
N ASP A 211 -2.29 -32.97 -20.25
CA ASP A 211 -3.00 -33.81 -19.29
C ASP A 211 -3.40 -32.95 -18.08
N ILE A 212 -4.64 -32.44 -18.13
CA ILE A 212 -5.17 -31.54 -17.11
C ILE A 212 -5.12 -32.21 -15.72
N LYS A 213 -5.50 -33.47 -15.61
CA LYS A 213 -5.58 -34.14 -14.31
C LYS A 213 -4.21 -34.25 -13.66
N ALA A 214 -3.22 -34.77 -14.36
CA ALA A 214 -1.85 -34.87 -13.87
C ALA A 214 -1.26 -33.48 -13.53
N MET A 215 -1.51 -32.49 -14.39
CA MET A 215 -1.00 -31.13 -14.20
C MET A 215 -1.63 -30.45 -12.96
N LEU A 216 -2.95 -30.48 -12.84
CA LEU A 216 -3.65 -29.90 -11.70
C LEU A 216 -3.27 -30.60 -10.39
N THR A 217 -3.22 -31.95 -10.38
CA THR A 217 -2.79 -32.69 -9.20
C THR A 217 -1.40 -32.27 -8.76
N ARG A 218 -0.44 -32.15 -9.70
CA ARG A 218 0.92 -31.69 -9.40
C ARG A 218 0.93 -30.27 -8.85
N PHE A 219 0.30 -29.31 -9.55
CA PHE A 219 0.28 -27.92 -9.09
C PHE A 219 -0.39 -27.76 -7.74
N ILE A 220 -1.53 -28.38 -7.50
CA ILE A 220 -2.26 -28.31 -6.23
C ILE A 220 -1.41 -28.91 -5.11
N ALA A 221 -0.87 -30.13 -5.31
CA ALA A 221 -0.08 -30.79 -4.28
C ALA A 221 1.15 -29.96 -3.84
N TYR A 222 1.92 -29.43 -4.78
CA TYR A 222 3.08 -28.60 -4.45
C TYR A 222 2.69 -27.23 -3.92
N SER A 223 1.58 -26.64 -4.38
CA SER A 223 1.10 -25.37 -3.82
C SER A 223 0.64 -25.54 -2.37
N VAL A 224 -0.02 -26.67 -2.05
CA VAL A 224 -0.37 -27.03 -0.66
C VAL A 224 0.89 -27.19 0.18
N LEU A 225 1.93 -27.86 -0.34
CA LEU A 225 3.21 -27.97 0.34
C LEU A 225 3.84 -26.60 0.61
N VAL A 226 3.86 -25.69 -0.39
CA VAL A 226 4.40 -24.33 -0.23
C VAL A 226 3.64 -23.55 0.83
N VAL A 227 2.30 -23.64 0.83
CA VAL A 227 1.46 -23.01 1.87
C VAL A 227 1.74 -23.63 3.24
N ALA A 228 1.85 -24.94 3.32
CA ALA A 228 2.17 -25.62 4.59
C ALA A 228 3.54 -25.19 5.13
N LEU A 229 4.56 -25.09 4.27
CA LEU A 229 5.89 -24.56 4.65
C LEU A 229 5.81 -23.11 5.13
N PHE A 230 5.04 -22.27 4.44
CA PHE A 230 4.85 -20.87 4.85
C PHE A 230 4.14 -20.79 6.21
N LEU A 231 3.08 -21.57 6.44
CA LEU A 231 2.38 -21.62 7.71
C LEU A 231 3.24 -22.18 8.83
N PHE A 232 4.00 -23.26 8.55
CA PHE A 232 4.95 -23.82 9.50
C PHE A 232 6.02 -22.78 9.90
N TYR A 233 6.57 -22.05 8.93
CA TYR A 233 7.52 -20.99 9.19
C TYR A 233 6.91 -19.88 10.05
N ARG A 234 5.69 -19.45 9.76
CA ARG A 234 4.98 -18.49 10.61
C ARG A 234 4.72 -19.01 12.02
N LEU A 235 4.27 -20.26 12.15
CA LEU A 235 4.10 -20.91 13.46
C LEU A 235 5.41 -20.96 14.25
N PHE A 236 6.51 -21.28 13.58
CA PHE A 236 7.85 -21.30 14.20
C PHE A 236 8.23 -19.92 14.72
N ILE A 237 7.96 -18.86 13.96
CA ILE A 237 8.27 -17.48 14.34
C ILE A 237 7.34 -16.97 15.46
N PHE A 238 6.03 -17.14 15.33
CA PHE A 238 5.05 -16.56 16.26
C PHE A 238 4.75 -17.44 17.48
N GLY A 239 5.14 -18.70 17.49
CA GLY A 239 4.94 -19.64 18.61
C GLY A 239 3.47 -20.02 18.90
N HIS A 240 2.49 -19.34 18.29
CA HIS A 240 1.05 -19.56 18.42
C HIS A 240 0.36 -19.00 17.16
N ASN A 241 -0.96 -18.98 17.14
CA ASN A 241 -1.81 -18.71 15.98
C ASN A 241 -1.13 -17.92 14.82
N PRO A 242 -0.81 -18.56 13.68
CA PRO A 242 -0.15 -17.92 12.53
C PRO A 242 -1.07 -16.92 11.82
N PHE A 243 -2.34 -16.91 12.17
CA PHE A 243 -3.37 -16.01 11.70
C PHE A 243 -3.75 -15.09 12.86
N ILE A 244 -2.89 -14.12 13.22
CA ILE A 244 -3.34 -12.98 14.00
C ILE A 244 -4.25 -12.18 13.07
N ILE A 245 -5.52 -12.54 13.11
CA ILE A 245 -6.58 -11.76 12.47
C ILE A 245 -6.96 -10.75 13.53
N ASP A 246 -6.34 -9.59 13.49
CA ASP A 246 -6.82 -8.44 14.24
C ASP A 246 -8.31 -8.24 13.94
N ASP A 247 -9.08 -7.81 14.91
CA ASP A 247 -10.51 -7.50 14.75
C ASP A 247 -10.81 -6.47 13.66
N ILE A 248 -9.80 -5.72 13.20
CA ILE A 248 -9.84 -4.86 11.99
C ILE A 248 -10.37 -5.61 10.76
N TYR A 249 -10.09 -6.92 10.71
CA TYR A 249 -10.56 -7.78 9.66
C TYR A 249 -11.89 -8.48 10.01
N ASN A 250 -12.61 -8.02 11.00
CA ASN A 250 -13.91 -8.57 11.30
C ASN A 250 -14.85 -8.33 10.10
N ILE A 251 -15.33 -9.41 9.50
CA ILE A 251 -16.19 -9.34 8.31
C ILE A 251 -17.49 -8.72 8.76
N GLY A 252 -17.66 -7.42 8.48
CA GLY A 252 -18.98 -6.81 8.53
C GLY A 252 -19.93 -7.62 7.68
N GLY A 253 -21.22 -7.64 8.01
CA GLY A 253 -22.23 -8.46 7.34
C GLY A 253 -22.24 -8.27 5.81
N PHE A 254 -23.14 -8.97 5.10
CA PHE A 254 -23.28 -8.96 3.64
C PHE A 254 -23.24 -7.55 2.99
N TYR A 255 -23.76 -6.55 3.69
CA TYR A 255 -23.69 -5.14 3.27
C TYR A 255 -22.24 -4.65 3.08
N HIS A 256 -21.32 -5.02 3.99
CA HIS A 256 -19.89 -4.63 3.91
C HIS A 256 -19.20 -5.25 2.70
N LEU A 257 -19.47 -6.53 2.43
CA LEU A 257 -18.94 -7.22 1.24
C LEU A 257 -19.43 -6.53 -0.04
N PHE A 258 -20.71 -6.15 -0.09
CA PHE A 258 -21.29 -5.45 -1.24
C PHE A 258 -20.65 -4.08 -1.46
N ILE A 259 -20.48 -3.27 -0.41
CA ILE A 259 -19.81 -1.97 -0.51
C ILE A 259 -18.35 -2.13 -0.97
N ASN A 260 -17.63 -3.11 -0.44
CA ASN A 260 -16.26 -3.37 -0.85
C ASN A 260 -16.18 -3.84 -2.31
N ALA A 261 -17.14 -4.62 -2.80
CA ALA A 261 -17.23 -4.97 -4.22
C ALA A 261 -17.38 -3.73 -5.11
N ILE A 262 -18.25 -2.78 -4.71
CA ILE A 262 -18.41 -1.51 -5.43
C ILE A 262 -17.11 -0.69 -5.39
N LYS A 263 -16.45 -0.60 -4.24
CA LYS A 263 -15.16 0.09 -4.11
C LYS A 263 -14.10 -0.51 -5.04
N ILE A 264 -13.95 -1.84 -5.03
CA ILE A 264 -13.01 -2.56 -5.91
C ILE A 264 -13.31 -2.27 -7.38
N ALA A 265 -14.56 -2.38 -7.79
CA ALA A 265 -14.97 -2.09 -9.16
C ALA A 265 -14.66 -0.63 -9.55
N SER A 266 -14.95 0.33 -8.68
CA SER A 266 -14.69 1.74 -8.92
C SER A 266 -13.19 2.05 -8.99
N TYR A 267 -12.39 1.46 -8.11
CA TYR A 267 -10.93 1.63 -8.09
C TYR A 267 -10.27 1.17 -9.39
N LEU A 268 -10.79 0.12 -10.03
CA LEU A 268 -10.25 -0.40 -11.28
C LEU A 268 -10.78 0.32 -12.52
N THR A 269 -12.01 0.87 -12.49
CA THR A 269 -12.65 1.39 -13.70
C THR A 269 -12.55 2.91 -13.86
N ILE A 270 -12.41 3.66 -12.76
CA ILE A 270 -12.46 5.12 -12.78
C ILE A 270 -11.04 5.70 -12.84
N PRO A 271 -10.67 6.39 -13.94
CA PRO A 271 -9.32 6.93 -14.12
C PRO A 271 -9.07 8.25 -13.38
N PHE A 272 -9.99 8.71 -12.53
CA PHE A 272 -9.87 9.95 -11.76
C PHE A 272 -9.79 9.68 -10.27
N GLY A 273 -9.16 10.61 -9.55
CA GLY A 273 -8.79 10.43 -8.15
C GLY A 273 -9.91 9.98 -7.21
N HIS A 274 -9.62 8.93 -6.45
CA HIS A 274 -10.57 8.24 -5.59
C HIS A 274 -11.00 9.03 -4.35
N GLN A 275 -10.22 10.01 -3.89
CA GLN A 275 -10.64 10.89 -2.78
C GLN A 275 -11.89 11.68 -3.17
N SER A 276 -11.92 12.21 -4.39
CA SER A 276 -13.12 12.87 -4.94
C SER A 276 -14.27 11.90 -5.15
N PHE A 277 -13.97 10.62 -5.45
CA PHE A 277 -14.95 9.59 -5.67
C PHE A 277 -15.53 9.03 -4.37
N GLU A 278 -14.73 8.85 -3.33
CA GLU A 278 -15.22 8.47 -2.00
C GLU A 278 -16.23 9.51 -1.49
N MET A 279 -15.97 10.81 -1.69
CA MET A 279 -16.94 11.87 -1.41
C MET A 279 -18.20 11.71 -2.27
N LEU A 280 -18.05 11.44 -3.57
CA LEU A 280 -19.15 11.27 -4.50
C LEU A 280 -20.01 10.04 -4.16
N VAL A 281 -19.38 8.96 -3.67
CA VAL A 281 -20.09 7.74 -3.21
C VAL A 281 -20.86 7.99 -1.93
N TYR A 282 -20.28 8.71 -0.97
CA TYR A 282 -20.95 9.03 0.30
C TYR A 282 -22.09 10.02 0.11
N ASP A 283 -21.88 11.04 -0.73
CA ASP A 283 -22.83 12.14 -0.91
C ASP A 283 -23.84 11.89 -2.06
N TYR A 284 -23.48 11.05 -3.06
CA TYR A 284 -24.23 10.89 -4.32
C TYR A 284 -24.45 9.43 -4.72
N LYS A 285 -24.88 8.58 -3.80
CA LYS A 285 -25.18 7.14 -4.04
C LYS A 285 -26.03 6.90 -5.31
N LEU A 286 -26.92 7.83 -5.65
CA LEU A 286 -27.81 7.74 -6.80
C LEU A 286 -27.08 7.90 -8.15
N TYR A 287 -26.07 8.78 -8.24
CA TYR A 287 -25.29 8.98 -9.47
C TYR A 287 -24.45 7.77 -9.85
N LEU A 288 -23.94 7.03 -8.87
CA LEU A 288 -23.22 5.78 -9.10
C LEU A 288 -24.10 4.72 -9.78
N ILE A 289 -25.32 4.58 -9.33
CA ILE A 289 -26.29 3.66 -9.91
C ILE A 289 -26.56 4.04 -11.38
N ILE A 290 -26.73 5.32 -11.65
CA ILE A 290 -27.00 5.85 -13.02
C ILE A 290 -25.81 5.60 -13.96
N VAL A 291 -24.56 5.67 -13.47
CA VAL A 291 -23.36 5.43 -14.30
C VAL A 291 -23.04 3.94 -14.44
N LEU A 292 -23.22 3.15 -13.36
CA LEU A 292 -22.89 1.73 -13.36
C LEU A 292 -23.90 0.87 -14.11
N ILE A 293 -25.19 1.24 -14.13
CA ILE A 293 -26.22 0.49 -14.83
C ILE A 293 -25.97 0.46 -16.36
N PRO A 294 -25.77 1.57 -17.08
CA PRO A 294 -25.47 1.54 -18.50
C PRO A 294 -24.18 0.80 -18.84
N ILE A 295 -23.14 0.93 -18.01
CA ILE A 295 -21.88 0.21 -18.17
C ILE A 295 -22.12 -1.30 -18.00
N SER A 296 -22.89 -1.71 -16.99
CA SER A 296 -23.22 -3.11 -16.74
C SER A 296 -24.09 -3.70 -17.85
N ILE A 297 -25.11 -2.96 -18.32
CA ILE A 297 -25.96 -3.36 -19.44
C ILE A 297 -25.11 -3.51 -20.72
N ARG A 298 -24.17 -2.61 -20.96
CA ARG A 298 -23.28 -2.68 -22.12
C ARG A 298 -22.30 -3.84 -22.04
N ILE A 299 -21.79 -4.15 -20.85
CA ILE A 299 -20.97 -5.34 -20.59
C ILE A 299 -21.81 -6.60 -20.84
N ILE A 300 -23.02 -6.69 -20.31
CA ILE A 300 -23.93 -7.84 -20.49
C ILE A 300 -24.29 -8.00 -21.97
N TYR A 301 -24.61 -6.93 -22.68
CA TYR A 301 -24.88 -6.95 -24.12
C TYR A 301 -23.66 -7.39 -24.92
N MET A 302 -22.46 -6.93 -24.54
CA MET A 302 -21.19 -7.34 -25.16
C MET A 302 -20.90 -8.83 -24.93
N VAL A 303 -21.17 -9.35 -23.75
CA VAL A 303 -21.08 -10.78 -23.43
C VAL A 303 -22.08 -11.59 -24.25
N TYR A 304 -23.31 -11.12 -24.38
CA TYR A 304 -24.36 -11.82 -25.13
C TYR A 304 -24.09 -11.86 -26.64
N SER A 305 -23.64 -10.76 -27.24
CA SER A 305 -23.47 -10.64 -28.70
C SER A 305 -22.26 -11.41 -29.27
N HIS A 306 -21.29 -11.86 -28.44
CA HIS A 306 -20.03 -12.46 -28.91
C HIS A 306 -19.70 -13.81 -28.26
N ARG A 307 -20.67 -14.66 -28.02
CA ARG A 307 -20.58 -15.93 -27.28
C ARG A 307 -19.48 -16.91 -27.72
N LYS A 308 -19.04 -16.86 -28.97
CA LYS A 308 -18.13 -17.88 -29.52
C LYS A 308 -16.64 -17.72 -29.16
N ASP A 309 -16.18 -16.52 -28.73
CA ASP A 309 -14.77 -16.25 -28.43
C ASP A 309 -14.47 -15.71 -27.02
N LEU A 310 -15.47 -15.73 -26.13
CA LEU A 310 -15.38 -15.10 -24.80
C LEU A 310 -14.53 -15.85 -23.78
N PHE A 311 -14.07 -17.04 -24.10
CA PHE A 311 -13.37 -17.87 -23.10
C PHE A 311 -12.09 -17.22 -22.58
N LYS A 312 -11.36 -16.49 -23.42
CA LYS A 312 -10.12 -15.78 -23.03
C LYS A 312 -10.43 -14.62 -22.07
N GLU A 313 -11.47 -13.86 -22.39
CA GLU A 313 -11.95 -12.74 -21.59
C GLU A 313 -12.51 -13.22 -20.24
N ILE A 314 -13.25 -14.33 -20.23
CA ILE A 314 -13.76 -14.95 -19.00
C ILE A 314 -12.61 -15.37 -18.07
N ILE A 315 -11.54 -15.95 -18.62
CA ILE A 315 -10.38 -16.33 -17.80
C ILE A 315 -9.68 -15.10 -17.23
N LEU A 316 -9.47 -14.05 -18.02
CA LEU A 316 -8.86 -12.81 -17.52
C LEU A 316 -9.71 -12.14 -16.44
N PHE A 317 -11.04 -12.14 -16.64
CA PHE A 317 -11.97 -11.65 -15.63
C PHE A 317 -11.92 -12.53 -14.35
N ALA A 318 -11.85 -13.84 -14.49
CA ALA A 318 -11.69 -14.75 -13.36
C ALA A 318 -10.36 -14.52 -12.62
N LEU A 319 -9.24 -14.32 -13.33
CA LEU A 319 -7.95 -13.98 -12.72
C LEU A 319 -8.01 -12.66 -11.95
N MET A 320 -8.70 -11.64 -12.50
CA MET A 320 -8.95 -10.39 -11.79
C MET A 320 -9.76 -10.65 -10.52
N LEU A 321 -10.88 -11.37 -10.60
CA LEU A 321 -11.72 -11.69 -9.44
C LEU A 321 -10.95 -12.49 -8.38
N ILE A 322 -10.18 -13.51 -8.77
CA ILE A 322 -9.36 -14.32 -7.87
C ILE A 322 -8.40 -13.43 -7.08
N SER A 323 -7.73 -12.50 -7.77
CA SER A 323 -6.80 -11.58 -7.11
C SER A 323 -7.50 -10.58 -6.17
N THR A 324 -8.81 -10.37 -6.31
CA THR A 324 -9.61 -9.52 -5.41
C THR A 324 -10.26 -10.27 -4.26
N LEU A 325 -10.27 -11.62 -4.24
CA LEU A 325 -10.97 -12.39 -3.20
C LEU A 325 -10.62 -11.96 -1.76
N PRO A 326 -9.34 -11.78 -1.38
CA PRO A 326 -9.01 -11.35 -0.02
C PRO A 326 -9.45 -9.91 0.30
N LEU A 327 -9.73 -9.10 -0.74
CA LEU A 327 -10.00 -7.67 -0.61
C LEU A 327 -11.47 -7.37 -0.31
N PHE A 328 -12.37 -8.34 -0.50
CA PHE A 328 -13.78 -8.15 -0.15
C PHE A 328 -13.99 -7.89 1.34
N LYS A 329 -13.05 -8.34 2.16
CA LYS A 329 -13.03 -8.07 3.60
C LYS A 329 -12.63 -6.63 3.91
N LEU A 330 -11.58 -6.11 3.24
CA LEU A 330 -11.05 -4.77 3.40
C LEU A 330 -10.54 -4.24 2.06
N ALA A 331 -11.35 -3.42 1.39
CA ALA A 331 -11.01 -2.82 0.10
C ALA A 331 -10.20 -1.54 0.29
N MET A 332 -8.88 -1.63 0.22
CA MET A 332 -7.97 -0.49 0.23
C MET A 332 -7.36 -0.25 -1.16
N ARG A 333 -7.06 1.01 -1.48
CA ARG A 333 -6.55 1.41 -2.81
C ARG A 333 -5.26 0.69 -3.21
N TRP A 334 -4.29 0.59 -2.30
CA TRP A 334 -3.00 -0.05 -2.56
C TRP A 334 -3.10 -1.56 -2.80
N TYR A 335 -4.16 -2.21 -2.33
CA TYR A 335 -4.39 -3.63 -2.62
C TYR A 335 -4.80 -3.91 -4.07
N MET A 336 -5.11 -2.87 -4.85
CA MET A 336 -5.51 -3.02 -6.25
C MET A 336 -4.34 -3.31 -7.19
N TYR A 337 -3.11 -3.40 -6.72
CA TYR A 337 -1.94 -3.52 -7.58
C TYR A 337 -1.95 -4.79 -8.45
N ILE A 338 -2.18 -5.96 -7.86
CA ILE A 338 -2.30 -7.24 -8.62
C ILE A 338 -3.59 -7.28 -9.46
N PRO A 339 -4.78 -6.92 -8.94
CA PRO A 339 -6.00 -6.84 -9.75
C PRO A 339 -5.87 -5.93 -10.98
N ALA A 340 -5.16 -4.80 -10.87
CA ALA A 340 -4.95 -3.87 -11.98
C ALA A 340 -4.15 -4.49 -13.14
N VAL A 341 -3.28 -5.48 -12.89
CA VAL A 341 -2.61 -6.24 -13.95
C VAL A 341 -3.64 -6.93 -14.85
N PHE A 342 -4.50 -7.74 -14.24
CA PHE A 342 -5.49 -8.53 -14.99
C PHE A 342 -6.58 -7.65 -15.59
N PHE A 343 -6.96 -6.57 -14.91
CA PHE A 343 -7.85 -5.54 -15.46
C PHE A 343 -7.25 -4.90 -16.72
N SER A 344 -5.99 -4.47 -16.69
CA SER A 344 -5.30 -3.88 -17.84
C SER A 344 -5.21 -4.87 -19.00
N MET A 345 -4.94 -6.15 -18.73
CA MET A 345 -4.91 -7.20 -19.75
C MET A 345 -6.32 -7.45 -20.33
N LEU A 346 -7.36 -7.44 -19.50
CA LEU A 346 -8.75 -7.61 -19.95
C LEU A 346 -9.18 -6.46 -20.84
N VAL A 347 -8.94 -5.21 -20.43
CA VAL A 347 -9.28 -4.01 -21.20
C VAL A 347 -8.55 -4.01 -22.56
N ALA A 348 -7.23 -4.24 -22.56
CA ALA A 348 -6.45 -4.32 -23.79
C ALA A 348 -6.99 -5.39 -24.73
N ARG A 349 -7.31 -6.56 -24.21
CA ARG A 349 -7.84 -7.68 -24.98
C ARG A 349 -9.22 -7.38 -25.57
N VAL A 350 -10.15 -6.84 -24.77
CA VAL A 350 -11.50 -6.48 -25.21
C VAL A 350 -11.44 -5.43 -26.32
N ILE A 351 -10.63 -4.40 -26.18
CA ILE A 351 -10.50 -3.34 -27.18
C ILE A 351 -9.95 -3.95 -28.50
N TYR A 352 -8.88 -4.74 -28.40
CA TYR A 352 -8.22 -5.29 -29.58
C TYR A 352 -9.08 -6.35 -30.30
N SER A 353 -9.79 -7.22 -29.56
CA SER A 353 -10.58 -8.29 -30.16
C SER A 353 -11.84 -7.82 -30.85
N LYS A 354 -12.46 -6.74 -30.33
CA LYS A 354 -13.78 -6.29 -30.82
C LYS A 354 -13.70 -5.26 -31.93
N TRP A 355 -12.70 -4.41 -31.90
CA TRP A 355 -12.61 -3.30 -32.86
C TRP A 355 -11.45 -3.45 -33.86
N GLY A 356 -10.62 -4.50 -33.75
CA GLY A 356 -9.52 -4.75 -34.66
C GLY A 356 -8.48 -3.61 -34.65
N THR A 357 -7.92 -3.32 -35.83
CA THR A 357 -6.90 -2.27 -36.04
C THR A 357 -7.47 -0.97 -36.64
N GLY A 358 -8.79 -0.81 -36.67
CA GLY A 358 -9.47 0.36 -37.22
C GLY A 358 -9.27 1.66 -36.42
N ASN A 359 -9.84 2.75 -36.90
CA ASN A 359 -9.69 4.07 -36.27
C ASN A 359 -10.46 4.19 -34.94
N VAL A 360 -11.66 3.58 -34.84
CA VAL A 360 -12.49 3.63 -33.62
C VAL A 360 -11.78 3.09 -32.39
N PRO A 361 -11.18 1.88 -32.40
CA PRO A 361 -10.42 1.40 -31.25
C PRO A 361 -9.22 2.28 -30.91
N ARG A 362 -8.53 2.84 -31.90
CA ARG A 362 -7.42 3.78 -31.65
C ARG A 362 -7.87 5.02 -30.90
N VAL A 363 -8.99 5.60 -31.29
CA VAL A 363 -9.56 6.78 -30.60
C VAL A 363 -9.94 6.43 -29.16
N ILE A 364 -10.64 5.31 -28.93
CA ILE A 364 -11.05 4.88 -27.60
C ILE A 364 -9.83 4.61 -26.71
N ILE A 365 -8.81 3.91 -27.23
CA ILE A 365 -7.55 3.65 -26.49
C ILE A 365 -6.89 4.99 -26.14
N SER A 366 -6.80 5.92 -27.09
CA SER A 366 -6.16 7.21 -26.86
C SER A 366 -6.89 8.02 -25.78
N ILE A 367 -8.23 8.08 -25.83
CA ILE A 367 -9.04 8.76 -24.82
C ILE A 367 -8.83 8.11 -23.45
N TYR A 368 -8.88 6.78 -23.36
CA TYR A 368 -8.74 6.06 -22.10
C TYR A 368 -7.33 6.19 -21.51
N LEU A 369 -6.28 6.08 -22.34
CA LEU A 369 -4.88 6.32 -21.92
C LEU A 369 -4.67 7.75 -21.45
N THR A 370 -5.21 8.74 -22.20
CA THR A 370 -5.12 10.15 -21.80
C THR A 370 -5.80 10.39 -20.45
N ALA A 371 -6.99 9.82 -20.25
CA ALA A 371 -7.69 9.94 -18.96
C ALA A 371 -6.88 9.29 -17.81
N ASN A 372 -6.26 8.14 -18.04
CA ASN A 372 -5.38 7.50 -17.03
C ASN A 372 -4.13 8.34 -16.75
N ILE A 373 -3.47 8.89 -17.77
CA ILE A 373 -2.31 9.77 -17.59
C ILE A 373 -2.70 11.01 -16.77
N LEU A 374 -3.78 11.68 -17.13
CA LEU A 374 -4.27 12.84 -16.38
C LEU A 374 -4.64 12.48 -14.94
N GLY A 375 -5.32 11.35 -14.73
CA GLY A 375 -5.61 10.82 -13.41
C GLY A 375 -4.36 10.53 -12.59
N GLY A 376 -3.34 9.93 -13.21
CA GLY A 376 -2.05 9.67 -12.57
C GLY A 376 -1.31 10.95 -12.18
N LEU A 377 -1.33 11.98 -13.04
CA LEU A 377 -0.75 13.30 -12.73
C LEU A 377 -1.48 14.00 -11.58
N LEU A 378 -2.81 13.88 -11.52
CA LEU A 378 -3.59 14.38 -10.38
C LEU A 378 -3.22 13.64 -9.08
N GLN A 379 -3.07 12.32 -9.14
CA GLN A 379 -2.59 11.56 -7.98
C GLN A 379 -1.18 12.00 -7.58
N TYR A 380 -0.25 12.15 -8.52
CA TYR A 380 1.09 12.66 -8.22
C TYR A 380 1.03 14.01 -7.49
N ARG A 381 0.20 14.94 -7.96
CA ARG A 381 0.04 16.25 -7.29
C ARG A 381 -0.45 16.12 -5.85
N ILE A 382 -1.38 15.19 -5.58
CA ILE A 382 -1.86 14.92 -4.22
C ILE A 382 -0.71 14.38 -3.36
N TRP A 383 0.05 13.41 -3.86
CA TRP A 383 1.19 12.84 -3.13
C TRP A 383 2.33 13.85 -2.92
N LEU A 384 2.57 14.72 -3.90
CA LEU A 384 3.55 15.82 -3.77
C LEU A 384 3.14 16.80 -2.65
N ASN A 385 1.88 17.19 -2.61
CA ASN A 385 1.37 18.05 -1.54
C ASN A 385 1.49 17.39 -0.16
N ASN A 386 1.14 16.11 -0.05
CA ASN A 386 1.33 15.33 1.18
C ASN A 386 2.79 15.30 1.62
N SER A 387 3.67 15.03 0.68
CA SER A 387 5.12 14.98 0.85
C SER A 387 5.69 16.31 1.35
N GLN A 388 5.26 17.43 0.77
CA GLN A 388 5.68 18.77 1.18
C GLN A 388 5.21 19.10 2.60
N ILE A 389 3.95 18.87 2.91
CA ILE A 389 3.40 19.07 4.26
C ILE A 389 4.19 18.27 5.31
N ASN A 390 4.45 16.99 5.04
CA ASN A 390 5.22 16.17 5.98
C ASN A 390 6.66 16.67 6.17
N ARG A 391 7.31 17.09 5.09
CA ARG A 391 8.65 17.68 5.14
C ARG A 391 8.68 18.96 5.99
N ASP A 392 7.69 19.83 5.79
CA ASP A 392 7.60 21.10 6.49
C ASP A 392 7.34 20.89 7.99
N LEU A 393 6.45 19.95 8.35
CA LEU A 393 6.20 19.60 9.74
C LEU A 393 7.46 19.08 10.45
N VAL A 394 8.19 18.17 9.79
CA VAL A 394 9.45 17.63 10.35
C VAL A 394 10.48 18.75 10.50
N ASN A 395 10.64 19.62 9.51
CA ASN A 395 11.62 20.69 9.59
C ASN A 395 11.27 21.69 10.70
N GLN A 396 10.01 22.11 10.81
CA GLN A 396 9.55 22.99 11.90
C GLN A 396 9.87 22.41 13.29
N LEU A 397 9.63 21.12 13.48
CA LEU A 397 9.92 20.45 14.76
C LEU A 397 11.42 20.38 15.01
N VAL A 398 12.22 20.00 14.02
CA VAL A 398 13.68 19.93 14.12
C VAL A 398 14.23 21.31 14.49
N ASP A 399 13.83 22.36 13.79
CA ASP A 399 14.32 23.72 14.01
C ASP A 399 13.97 24.21 15.44
N LYS A 400 12.71 23.99 15.89
CA LYS A 400 12.29 24.37 17.25
C LYS A 400 13.01 23.62 18.37
N ILE A 401 13.33 22.34 18.17
CA ILE A 401 14.06 21.54 19.16
C ILE A 401 15.56 21.87 19.14
N GLU A 402 16.13 22.19 17.97
CA GLU A 402 17.53 22.63 17.86
C GLU A 402 17.78 23.98 18.54
N GLU A 403 16.80 24.90 18.55
CA GLU A 403 16.87 26.16 19.29
C GLU A 403 17.10 25.97 20.80
N GLU A 404 16.65 24.84 21.35
CA GLU A 404 16.74 24.52 22.77
C GLU A 404 17.91 23.57 23.04
N SER A 405 19.10 24.11 23.26
CA SER A 405 20.34 23.32 23.40
C SER A 405 20.39 22.42 24.64
N THR A 406 19.63 22.71 25.69
CA THR A 406 19.61 22.02 26.98
C THR A 406 18.59 20.89 27.07
N VAL A 407 17.72 20.76 26.08
CA VAL A 407 16.63 19.78 26.09
C VAL A 407 17.12 18.38 25.73
N ASP A 408 16.85 17.40 26.57
CA ASP A 408 17.14 15.98 26.34
C ASP A 408 15.87 15.20 25.91
N THR A 409 14.70 15.72 26.25
CA THR A 409 13.41 15.11 25.94
C THR A 409 12.49 16.12 25.28
N PHE A 410 11.79 15.73 24.24
CA PHE A 410 10.69 16.53 23.69
C PHE A 410 9.39 15.74 23.66
N ILE A 411 8.32 16.44 23.98
CA ILE A 411 6.97 15.89 24.05
C ILE A 411 6.09 16.63 23.05
N ILE A 412 5.47 15.87 22.14
CA ILE A 412 4.48 16.40 21.22
C ILE A 412 3.09 16.07 21.76
N LEU A 413 2.37 17.11 22.16
CA LEU A 413 1.06 16.97 22.82
C LEU A 413 -0.03 16.53 21.84
N ASN A 414 -0.01 17.08 20.61
CA ASN A 414 -0.91 16.70 19.55
C ASN A 414 -0.16 16.65 18.21
N PHE A 415 -0.27 15.55 17.49
CA PHE A 415 0.25 15.43 16.12
C PHE A 415 -0.91 15.28 15.14
N PRO A 416 -1.03 16.15 14.13
CA PRO A 416 -2.11 16.05 13.16
C PRO A 416 -1.90 14.84 12.25
N ALA A 417 -2.76 13.82 12.32
CA ALA A 417 -2.72 12.68 11.41
C ALA A 417 -3.11 13.04 9.97
N LYS A 418 -3.81 14.16 9.79
CA LYS A 418 -4.20 14.70 8.47
C LYS A 418 -4.16 16.22 8.49
N ILE A 419 -3.68 16.83 7.42
CA ILE A 419 -3.76 18.27 7.15
C ILE A 419 -4.43 18.47 5.79
N ASN A 420 -5.50 19.26 5.70
CA ASN A 420 -6.27 19.46 4.45
C ASN A 420 -6.68 18.15 3.78
N ARG A 421 -7.16 17.17 4.54
CA ARG A 421 -7.49 15.80 4.08
C ARG A 421 -6.27 15.01 3.56
N THR A 422 -5.08 15.49 3.80
CA THR A 422 -3.82 14.88 3.43
C THR A 422 -3.28 14.09 4.61
N ALA A 423 -3.00 12.81 4.44
CA ALA A 423 -2.40 12.00 5.48
C ALA A 423 -0.97 12.50 5.79
N THR A 424 -0.69 12.75 7.07
CA THR A 424 0.64 13.03 7.59
C THR A 424 1.29 11.74 8.07
N PHE A 425 2.28 11.83 8.96
CA PHE A 425 2.83 10.64 9.59
C PHE A 425 1.80 9.97 10.51
N VAL A 426 1.71 8.66 10.42
CA VAL A 426 0.88 7.83 11.29
C VAL A 426 1.72 7.23 12.42
N ALA A 427 3.00 6.96 12.17
CA ALA A 427 3.94 6.40 13.14
C ALA A 427 5.39 6.69 12.76
N GLY A 428 6.29 6.78 13.74
CA GLY A 428 7.74 6.86 13.55
C GLY A 428 8.26 8.24 13.17
N PHE A 429 7.46 9.31 13.28
CA PHE A 429 7.93 10.66 13.00
C PHE A 429 8.77 11.21 14.16
N GLU A 430 8.45 10.85 15.38
CA GLU A 430 9.17 11.22 16.60
C GLU A 430 10.64 10.77 16.51
N ASP A 431 10.81 9.52 16.16
CA ASP A 431 12.13 8.93 15.98
C ASP A 431 12.88 9.58 14.83
N LEU A 432 12.19 9.87 13.69
CA LEU A 432 12.78 10.61 12.58
C LEU A 432 13.35 11.95 13.02
N ILE A 433 12.62 12.69 13.86
CA ILE A 433 13.06 13.99 14.37
C ILE A 433 14.28 13.80 15.26
N ALA A 434 14.21 12.87 16.23
CA ALA A 434 15.33 12.56 17.11
C ALA A 434 16.59 12.18 16.34
N LEU A 435 16.46 11.35 15.30
CA LEU A 435 17.55 10.95 14.42
C LEU A 435 18.14 12.11 13.61
N LYS A 436 17.28 12.96 13.03
CA LYS A 436 17.75 14.13 12.30
C LYS A 436 18.57 15.05 13.19
N ILE A 437 18.11 15.30 14.42
CA ILE A 437 18.81 16.13 15.37
C ILE A 437 20.10 15.46 15.84
N SER A 438 20.06 14.17 16.18
CA SER A 438 21.26 13.40 16.56
C SER A 438 22.33 13.43 15.46
N ASN A 439 21.94 13.26 14.21
CA ASN A 439 22.88 13.31 13.08
C ASN A 439 23.51 14.69 12.90
N ARG A 440 22.79 15.77 13.18
CA ARG A 440 23.28 17.16 13.05
C ARG A 440 24.09 17.60 14.26
N THR A 441 23.60 17.34 15.46
CA THR A 441 24.12 17.93 16.71
C THR A 441 24.88 16.95 17.59
N LYS A 442 24.83 15.63 17.29
CA LYS A 442 25.36 14.54 18.13
C LYS A 442 24.66 14.41 19.51
N ARG A 443 23.53 15.07 19.69
CA ARG A 443 22.68 14.92 20.89
C ARG A 443 21.80 13.70 20.74
N VAL A 444 21.63 12.95 21.82
CA VAL A 444 20.67 11.86 21.90
C VAL A 444 19.41 12.40 22.57
N LEU A 445 18.30 12.41 21.85
CA LEU A 445 17.03 12.92 22.35
C LEU A 445 16.04 11.78 22.57
N ARG A 446 15.23 11.92 23.60
CA ARG A 446 14.10 11.03 23.86
C ARG A 446 12.81 11.65 23.27
N PRO A 447 12.27 11.11 22.18
CA PRO A 447 11.00 11.57 21.61
C PRO A 447 9.82 10.95 22.34
N VAL A 448 8.78 11.74 22.57
CA VAL A 448 7.51 11.30 23.13
C VAL A 448 6.35 11.95 22.39
N ASN A 449 5.39 11.15 21.96
CA ASN A 449 4.13 11.64 21.40
C ASN A 449 2.96 11.18 22.28
N ILE A 450 2.13 12.12 22.70
CA ILE A 450 1.03 11.84 23.62
C ILE A 450 -0.25 11.52 22.85
N VAL A 451 -0.62 12.37 21.88
CA VAL A 451 -1.90 12.28 21.19
C VAL A 451 -1.73 12.43 19.70
N HIS A 452 -2.29 11.48 18.93
CA HIS A 452 -2.49 11.63 17.50
C HIS A 452 -3.91 12.10 17.21
N GLN A 453 -4.03 13.21 16.52
CA GLN A 453 -5.30 13.77 16.11
C GLN A 453 -5.71 13.22 14.74
N MET A 454 -6.85 12.54 14.65
CA MET A 454 -7.29 11.84 13.43
C MET A 454 -7.80 12.76 12.32
N ASP A 455 -8.30 13.98 12.65
CA ASP A 455 -8.76 15.00 11.70
C ASP A 455 -8.36 16.40 12.12
N MET A 456 -8.30 17.35 11.15
CA MET A 456 -8.02 18.75 11.39
C MET A 456 -9.24 19.46 11.99
N PHE A 457 -9.36 19.43 13.29
CA PHE A 457 -10.26 20.30 14.03
C PHE A 457 -9.47 21.03 15.11
N PRO A 458 -9.82 22.30 15.41
CA PRO A 458 -9.16 23.03 16.46
C PRO A 458 -9.15 22.23 17.75
N THR A 459 -7.97 21.97 18.26
CA THR A 459 -7.78 21.28 19.54
C THR A 459 -7.43 22.34 20.56
N ASP A 460 -8.24 22.48 21.60
CA ASP A 460 -7.91 23.36 22.71
C ASP A 460 -7.06 22.58 23.71
N ILE A 461 -5.85 23.06 23.96
CA ILE A 461 -4.91 22.48 24.92
C ILE A 461 -4.74 23.49 26.05
N ASN A 462 -5.14 23.11 27.26
CA ASN A 462 -5.11 23.99 28.43
C ASN A 462 -4.43 23.28 29.59
N PRO A 463 -3.57 23.97 30.38
CA PRO A 463 -3.10 23.45 31.64
C PRO A 463 -4.23 23.48 32.66
N ASP A 464 -4.36 22.43 33.48
CA ASP A 464 -5.31 22.34 34.59
C ASP A 464 -4.61 21.76 35.82
N GLY A 465 -3.97 22.62 36.59
CA GLY A 465 -3.19 22.25 37.77
C GLY A 465 -2.03 21.30 37.40
N SER A 466 -2.13 20.02 37.77
CA SER A 466 -1.12 18.99 37.50
C SER A 466 -1.39 18.21 36.22
N SER A 467 -2.39 18.58 35.43
CA SER A 467 -2.78 17.89 34.20
C SER A 467 -2.84 18.83 33.01
N ILE A 468 -2.76 18.26 31.82
CA ILE A 468 -2.96 18.94 30.53
C ILE A 468 -4.28 18.44 29.95
N ILE A 469 -5.24 19.34 29.76
CA ILE A 469 -6.52 18.98 29.14
C ILE A 469 -6.43 19.21 27.64
N ILE A 470 -6.74 18.17 26.86
CA ILE A 470 -6.81 18.21 25.40
C ILE A 470 -8.27 17.98 24.99
N ASN A 471 -8.88 18.98 24.36
CA ASN A 471 -10.24 18.91 23.83
C ASN A 471 -10.21 18.88 22.29
N ALA A 472 -10.91 17.91 21.70
CA ALA A 472 -11.24 17.95 20.28
C ALA A 472 -12.57 18.64 20.05
N CYS A 473 -12.81 19.11 18.82
CA CYS A 473 -14.09 19.67 18.45
C CYS A 473 -15.20 18.60 18.49
N GLU A 474 -16.28 18.86 19.22
CA GLU A 474 -17.40 17.92 19.42
C GLU A 474 -18.15 17.54 18.13
N SER A 475 -18.03 18.34 17.08
CA SER A 475 -18.74 18.16 15.82
C SER A 475 -18.11 17.13 14.88
N SER A 476 -16.93 16.60 15.20
CA SER A 476 -16.26 15.63 14.33
C SER A 476 -16.66 14.20 14.66
N SER A 477 -17.00 13.46 13.61
CA SER A 477 -17.20 12.01 13.70
C SER A 477 -15.88 11.22 13.82
N TYR A 478 -14.74 11.92 13.84
CA TYR A 478 -13.40 11.35 13.88
C TYR A 478 -12.62 12.03 14.98
N CYS A 479 -12.55 11.41 16.14
CA CYS A 479 -11.86 12.00 17.27
C CYS A 479 -10.65 11.22 17.70
N LEU A 480 -9.82 11.97 18.23
CA LEU A 480 -8.64 11.86 19.05
C LEU A 480 -8.38 10.50 19.62
N LEU A 481 -7.15 10.21 19.72
CA LEU A 481 -6.54 9.27 20.62
C LEU A 481 -6.49 7.85 20.18
N GLY A 482 -5.31 7.46 20.07
CA GLY A 482 -4.98 6.09 20.21
C GLY A 482 -3.50 5.87 20.24
N THR A 483 -3.09 4.99 21.10
CA THR A 483 -1.98 4.08 20.79
C THR A 483 -2.23 3.45 19.42
N SER A 484 -1.22 2.87 18.81
CA SER A 484 -1.39 2.18 17.51
C SER A 484 -2.57 1.18 17.48
N GLU A 485 -2.92 0.60 18.62
CA GLU A 485 -4.02 -0.36 18.81
C GLU A 485 -5.39 0.31 18.84
N GLN A 486 -5.51 1.46 19.46
CA GLN A 486 -6.77 2.21 19.56
C GLN A 486 -7.14 2.97 18.28
N ARG A 487 -6.15 3.33 17.43
CA ARG A 487 -6.40 3.89 16.08
C ARG A 487 -7.20 2.96 15.18
N LEU A 488 -7.19 1.68 15.49
CA LEU A 488 -7.82 0.66 14.70
C LEU A 488 -9.26 0.36 15.17
N GLY A 489 -9.76 1.09 16.19
CA GLY A 489 -11.12 0.91 16.70
C GLY A 489 -11.31 -0.39 17.47
N LEU A 490 -10.21 -0.97 17.97
CA LEU A 490 -10.21 -2.28 18.62
C LEU A 490 -10.74 -2.23 20.05
N GLU A 491 -10.60 -1.10 20.74
CA GLU A 491 -11.16 -0.90 22.07
C GLU A 491 -12.18 0.24 22.11
N LYS A 492 -13.35 -0.04 22.64
CA LYS A 492 -14.32 1.00 22.98
C LYS A 492 -13.90 1.63 24.30
N LEU A 493 -13.45 2.87 24.22
CA LEU A 493 -13.13 3.66 25.39
C LEU A 493 -14.40 4.25 26.01
N GLY A 494 -14.45 4.32 27.33
CA GLY A 494 -15.50 4.99 28.08
C GLY A 494 -14.96 6.15 28.93
N PRO A 495 -15.82 7.10 29.35
CA PRO A 495 -15.42 8.12 30.31
C PRO A 495 -14.89 7.47 31.59
N GLY A 496 -13.73 7.92 32.07
CA GLY A 496 -13.04 7.38 33.25
C GLY A 496 -11.96 6.34 32.94
N ASP A 497 -11.90 5.80 31.75
CA ASP A 497 -10.82 4.88 31.34
C ASP A 497 -9.46 5.58 31.35
N ILE A 498 -8.43 4.84 31.76
CA ILE A 498 -7.06 5.36 31.87
C ILE A 498 -6.14 4.56 30.95
N ILE A 499 -5.52 5.26 30.02
CA ILE A 499 -4.47 4.73 29.14
C ILE A 499 -3.12 5.04 29.81
N LYS A 500 -2.35 4.01 30.11
CA LYS A 500 -1.02 4.15 30.67
C LYS A 500 0.02 4.13 29.54
N THR A 501 0.87 5.15 29.52
CA THR A 501 2.04 5.22 28.65
C THR A 501 3.30 5.21 29.52
N ASP A 502 4.48 5.11 28.89
CA ASP A 502 5.75 5.14 29.63
C ASP A 502 6.03 6.47 30.34
N VAL A 503 5.32 7.54 29.97
CA VAL A 503 5.59 8.91 30.44
C VAL A 503 4.39 9.59 31.08
N SER A 504 3.18 9.09 30.84
CA SER A 504 1.94 9.72 31.31
C SER A 504 0.82 8.72 31.51
N ASN A 505 -0.17 9.14 32.30
CA ASN A 505 -1.49 8.52 32.36
C ASN A 505 -2.49 9.43 31.65
N ILE A 506 -3.19 8.91 30.65
CA ILE A 506 -4.19 9.65 29.88
C ILE A 506 -5.57 9.18 30.31
N ARG A 507 -6.31 10.06 30.96
CA ARG A 507 -7.68 9.77 31.38
C ARG A 507 -8.67 10.25 30.35
N ILE A 508 -9.59 9.39 29.96
CA ILE A 508 -10.69 9.73 29.05
C ILE A 508 -11.77 10.47 29.83
N GLU A 509 -12.01 11.73 29.50
CA GLU A 509 -13.03 12.55 30.16
C GLU A 509 -14.37 12.48 29.43
N LYS A 510 -14.35 12.44 28.10
CA LYS A 510 -15.56 12.41 27.26
C LYS A 510 -15.33 11.63 25.99
N VAL A 511 -16.36 10.90 25.55
CA VAL A 511 -16.40 10.20 24.26
C VAL A 511 -17.57 10.70 23.41
N ASN A 512 -17.45 10.56 22.08
CA ASN A 512 -18.53 10.84 21.15
C ASN A 512 -19.50 9.64 21.02
N SER A 513 -20.54 9.80 20.20
CA SER A 513 -21.54 8.75 19.94
C SER A 513 -20.97 7.46 19.32
N SER A 514 -19.77 7.51 18.78
CA SER A 514 -19.04 6.35 18.21
C SER A 514 -18.08 5.69 19.21
N GLY A 515 -18.03 6.17 20.47
CA GLY A 515 -17.14 5.65 21.51
C GLY A 515 -15.68 6.12 21.38
N GLN A 516 -15.43 7.21 20.64
CA GLN A 516 -14.10 7.78 20.47
C GLN A 516 -13.90 8.94 21.45
N ALA A 517 -12.71 9.05 22.04
CA ALA A 517 -12.41 10.10 23.00
C ALA A 517 -12.37 11.49 22.33
N VAL A 518 -13.10 12.44 22.91
CA VAL A 518 -13.17 13.85 22.48
C VAL A 518 -12.56 14.82 23.49
N ARG A 519 -12.40 14.37 24.74
CA ARG A 519 -11.72 15.12 25.79
C ARG A 519 -10.90 14.17 26.65
N VAL A 520 -9.66 14.56 26.93
CA VAL A 520 -8.75 13.79 27.78
C VAL A 520 -7.98 14.70 28.72
N SER A 521 -7.62 14.15 29.88
CA SER A 521 -6.69 14.74 30.83
C SER A 521 -5.40 13.92 30.83
N VAL A 522 -4.28 14.57 30.61
CA VAL A 522 -2.94 13.95 30.58
C VAL A 522 -2.22 14.29 31.87
N PHE A 523 -1.86 13.28 32.63
CA PHE A 523 -1.10 13.38 33.88
C PHE A 523 0.31 12.85 33.62
N MET A 524 1.32 13.72 33.65
CA MET A 524 2.72 13.32 33.51
C MET A 524 3.17 12.56 34.74
N HIS A 525 4.03 11.55 34.59
CA HIS A 525 4.60 10.82 35.71
C HIS A 525 5.55 11.70 36.52
N GLU A 526 5.56 11.57 37.86
CA GLU A 526 6.39 12.39 38.77
C GLU A 526 7.89 12.31 38.49
N ASN A 527 8.35 11.19 37.96
CA ASN A 527 9.75 10.95 37.60
C ASN A 527 10.20 11.61 36.29
N PHE A 528 9.31 12.35 35.64
CA PHE A 528 9.63 13.07 34.41
C PHE A 528 10.27 14.41 34.78
N GLU A 529 11.59 14.55 34.52
CA GLU A 529 12.35 15.77 34.80
C GLU A 529 11.81 16.92 33.94
N LYS A 530 11.14 17.89 34.59
CA LYS A 530 10.54 19.05 33.90
C LYS A 530 11.58 20.00 33.32
N GLU A 531 12.80 20.06 33.92
CA GLU A 531 13.81 21.07 33.58
C GLU A 531 14.46 20.88 32.19
N ASN A 532 14.52 19.63 31.68
CA ASN A 532 15.13 19.31 30.38
C ASN A 532 14.10 18.84 29.35
N THR A 533 12.81 19.13 29.55
CA THR A 533 11.72 18.66 28.69
C THR A 533 11.07 19.83 27.96
N LEU A 534 11.03 19.73 26.62
CA LEU A 534 10.33 20.68 25.75
C LEU A 534 8.96 20.13 25.38
N TYR A 535 7.92 20.88 25.69
CA TYR A 535 6.55 20.56 25.30
C TYR A 535 6.18 21.34 24.04
N LEU A 536 5.69 20.66 23.03
CA LEU A 536 5.28 21.22 21.75
C LEU A 536 3.84 20.83 21.44
N TYR A 537 3.10 21.74 20.86
CA TYR A 537 1.78 21.45 20.29
C TYR A 537 1.64 22.04 18.91
N PHE A 538 0.82 21.42 18.06
CA PHE A 538 0.51 21.93 16.73
C PHE A 538 -0.70 22.87 16.82
N ASP A 539 -0.48 24.14 16.43
CA ASP A 539 -1.54 25.14 16.29
C ASP A 539 -2.14 25.02 14.88
N GLU A 540 -3.36 24.56 14.79
CA GLU A 540 -4.03 24.30 13.51
C GLU A 540 -4.41 25.58 12.76
N ARG A 541 -4.61 26.70 13.46
CA ARG A 541 -4.96 28.00 12.84
C ARG A 541 -3.76 28.58 12.12
N GLU A 542 -2.60 28.55 12.77
CA GLU A 542 -1.35 29.06 12.22
C GLU A 542 -0.57 28.00 11.44
N ARG A 543 -0.93 26.72 11.59
CA ARG A 543 -0.29 25.54 10.98
C ARG A 543 1.18 25.41 11.34
N GLU A 544 1.50 25.67 12.60
CA GLU A 544 2.86 25.59 13.12
C GLU A 544 2.90 24.97 14.50
N TYR A 545 4.08 24.45 14.87
CA TYR A 545 4.33 23.98 16.22
C TYR A 545 4.69 25.15 17.12
N LYS A 546 4.10 25.19 18.32
CA LYS A 546 4.35 26.17 19.36
C LYS A 546 4.82 25.49 20.64
N LYS A 547 5.62 26.22 21.43
CA LYS A 547 6.00 25.79 22.78
C LYS A 547 4.79 25.86 23.70
N PHE A 548 4.63 24.85 24.52
CA PHE A 548 3.62 24.81 25.57
C PHE A 548 4.32 24.96 26.93
N ASN A 549 3.99 26.00 27.66
CA ASN A 549 4.53 26.25 29.00
C ASN A 549 3.62 25.58 30.03
N ILE A 550 4.16 24.63 30.79
CA ILE A 550 3.48 23.93 31.88
C ILE A 550 3.78 24.62 33.20
#